data_219caca3d5892c3ac8c877bdb88397a0
#
_entry.id   219caca3d5892c3ac8c877bdb88397a0
#
_cell.length_a   1.000
_cell.length_b   1.000
_cell.length_c   1.000
_cell.angle_alpha   90.00
_cell.angle_beta   90.00
_cell.angle_gamma   90.00
#
_symmetry.space_group_name_H-M   'P 1'
#
loop_
_entity.id
_entity.type
_entity.pdbx_description
1 polymer ?
#
loop_
_entity_poly.entity_id
_entity_poly.type
_entity_poly.pdbx_seq_one_letter_code
_entity_poly.pdbx_strand_id
1 'polypeptide(L)'
;MKKKNLPVFEHVEISGVAAEGKALVRINDIVTFVPNCVPGDIVDLQITKKKHSFMEAKVLRVVEPSKVRCEARCKHFGVCGGCKWQILPYSEQLKYKQQQIVDNLTRIGKIELPEISPILGSEHVYEYRNKLEFTCADRKWFPWEVIEAAGGLDQVDSSYGLGFHIPNCFDKVLDIKERHLKNKNAIARYRALARGAIS
;
A
#
# COMPACT_ATOMS: atom_id res chain seq x y z
N MET A 1 -12.01 26.59 -3.57
CA MET A 1 -11.39 26.09 -4.81
C MET A 1 -12.22 24.95 -5.38
N LYS A 2 -12.76 25.09 -6.60
CA LYS A 2 -13.48 23.99 -7.28
C LYS A 2 -12.49 22.84 -7.52
N LYS A 3 -12.74 21.65 -6.93
CA LYS A 3 -12.01 20.43 -7.30
C LYS A 3 -12.19 20.23 -8.81
N LYS A 4 -11.11 20.32 -9.58
CA LYS A 4 -11.13 19.90 -10.99
C LYS A 4 -11.53 18.43 -11.01
N ASN A 5 -12.65 18.10 -11.63
CA ASN A 5 -13.00 16.71 -11.92
C ASN A 5 -11.96 16.18 -12.90
N LEU A 6 -11.00 15.40 -12.39
CA LEU A 6 -10.01 14.71 -13.20
C LEU A 6 -10.68 13.46 -13.85
N PRO A 7 -10.22 13.02 -15.03
CA PRO A 7 -10.88 11.97 -15.79
C PRO A 7 -10.87 10.62 -15.07
N VAL A 8 -11.88 9.82 -15.39
CA VAL A 8 -12.00 8.39 -15.07
C VAL A 8 -11.63 7.60 -16.32
N PHE A 9 -10.91 6.51 -16.14
CA PHE A 9 -10.60 5.54 -17.19
C PHE A 9 -11.09 4.18 -16.74
N GLU A 10 -11.83 3.51 -17.60
CA GLU A 10 -12.43 2.21 -17.33
C GLU A 10 -11.63 1.11 -18.03
N HIS A 11 -11.67 -0.10 -17.46
CA HIS A 11 -11.07 -1.32 -18.01
C HIS A 11 -9.58 -1.17 -18.37
N VAL A 12 -8.83 -0.51 -17.51
CA VAL A 12 -7.39 -0.29 -17.71
C VAL A 12 -6.61 -1.48 -17.18
N GLU A 13 -5.83 -2.11 -18.05
CA GLU A 13 -4.92 -3.21 -17.66
C GLU A 13 -3.62 -2.66 -17.07
N ILE A 14 -3.27 -3.11 -15.87
CA ILE A 14 -2.02 -2.75 -15.20
C ILE A 14 -0.86 -3.49 -15.84
N SER A 15 0.13 -2.74 -16.34
CA SER A 15 1.21 -3.30 -17.16
C SER A 15 2.49 -3.63 -16.37
N GLY A 16 2.70 -3.09 -15.18
CA GLY A 16 3.94 -3.30 -14.46
C GLY A 16 3.98 -2.75 -13.06
N VAL A 17 5.17 -2.75 -12.48
CA VAL A 17 5.45 -2.26 -11.13
C VAL A 17 6.53 -1.18 -11.21
N ALA A 18 6.32 -0.11 -10.46
CA ALA A 18 7.27 0.98 -10.26
C ALA A 18 7.93 0.89 -8.88
N ALA A 19 8.84 1.82 -8.62
CA ALA A 19 9.44 2.01 -7.31
C ALA A 19 8.38 2.16 -6.21
N GLU A 20 8.76 1.87 -4.97
CA GLU A 20 7.91 1.96 -3.78
C GLU A 20 6.67 1.05 -3.81
N GLY A 21 6.64 0.04 -4.69
CA GLY A 21 5.55 -0.91 -4.77
C GLY A 21 4.25 -0.34 -5.36
N LYS A 22 4.33 0.71 -6.14
CA LYS A 22 3.22 1.22 -6.93
C LYS A 22 3.12 0.40 -8.22
N ALA A 23 1.91 0.04 -8.61
CA ALA A 23 1.69 -0.46 -9.95
C ALA A 23 1.75 0.69 -10.96
N LEU A 24 2.01 0.38 -12.21
CA LEU A 24 2.06 1.38 -13.27
C LEU A 24 1.31 0.89 -14.52
N VAL A 25 0.79 1.87 -15.25
CA VAL A 25 0.21 1.71 -16.58
C VAL A 25 0.51 2.97 -17.40
N ARG A 26 0.50 2.87 -18.73
CA ARG A 26 0.52 4.03 -19.61
C ARG A 26 -0.90 4.36 -20.08
N ILE A 27 -1.32 5.60 -19.84
CA ILE A 27 -2.59 6.12 -20.32
C ILE A 27 -2.27 7.33 -21.21
N ASN A 28 -2.63 7.27 -22.48
CA ASN A 28 -2.28 8.30 -23.48
C ASN A 28 -0.78 8.66 -23.42
N ASP A 29 0.09 7.64 -23.46
CA ASP A 29 1.55 7.73 -23.38
C ASP A 29 2.12 8.32 -22.08
N ILE A 30 1.29 8.69 -21.12
CA ILE A 30 1.71 9.20 -19.83
C ILE A 30 1.76 8.07 -18.79
N VAL A 31 2.90 7.92 -18.12
CA VAL A 31 3.06 6.97 -17.03
C VAL A 31 2.08 7.33 -15.90
N THR A 32 1.27 6.38 -15.49
CA THR A 32 0.28 6.55 -14.43
C THR A 32 0.57 5.57 -13.29
N PHE A 33 0.80 6.09 -12.10
CA PHE A 33 1.03 5.30 -10.89
C PHE A 33 -0.28 4.98 -10.19
N VAL A 34 -0.47 3.69 -9.87
CA VAL A 34 -1.69 3.16 -9.29
C VAL A 34 -1.34 2.35 -8.03
N PRO A 35 -1.81 2.75 -6.84
CA PRO A 35 -1.61 1.96 -5.63
C PRO A 35 -2.53 0.74 -5.58
N ASN A 36 -2.14 -0.27 -4.79
CA ASN A 36 -2.97 -1.44 -4.47
C ASN A 36 -3.41 -2.29 -5.68
N CYS A 37 -2.63 -2.26 -6.75
CA CYS A 37 -2.79 -3.11 -7.93
C CYS A 37 -1.56 -3.98 -8.15
N VAL A 38 -1.75 -5.02 -8.95
CA VAL A 38 -0.69 -5.89 -9.46
C VAL A 38 -0.78 -5.95 -10.99
N PRO A 39 0.30 -6.27 -11.70
CA PRO A 39 0.29 -6.42 -13.15
C PRO A 39 -0.71 -7.49 -13.60
N GLY A 40 -1.46 -7.17 -14.66
CA GLY A 40 -2.56 -7.99 -15.18
C GLY A 40 -3.91 -7.76 -14.50
N ASP A 41 -4.00 -6.92 -13.45
CA ASP A 41 -5.32 -6.45 -12.98
C ASP A 41 -5.97 -5.56 -14.05
N ILE A 42 -7.25 -5.75 -14.33
CA ILE A 42 -8.08 -4.83 -15.11
C ILE A 42 -8.91 -4.00 -14.14
N VAL A 43 -8.75 -2.69 -14.17
CA VAL A 43 -9.30 -1.79 -13.15
C VAL A 43 -9.94 -0.54 -13.74
N ASP A 44 -10.90 0.02 -13.03
CA ASP A 44 -11.40 1.37 -13.29
C ASP A 44 -10.62 2.35 -12.39
N LEU A 45 -10.10 3.41 -12.99
CA LEU A 45 -9.21 4.38 -12.38
C LEU A 45 -9.77 5.79 -12.38
N GLN A 46 -9.66 6.47 -11.24
CA GLN A 46 -9.83 7.92 -11.13
C GLN A 46 -8.48 8.59 -11.06
N ILE A 47 -8.16 9.48 -11.99
CA ILE A 47 -6.96 10.31 -11.87
C ILE A 47 -7.12 11.22 -10.65
N THR A 48 -6.09 11.25 -9.80
CA THR A 48 -6.05 12.10 -8.60
C THR A 48 -5.09 13.27 -8.77
N LYS A 49 -4.08 13.09 -9.62
CA LYS A 49 -3.08 14.12 -9.93
C LYS A 49 -2.56 13.95 -11.36
N LYS A 50 -2.44 15.06 -12.08
CA LYS A 50 -1.88 15.08 -13.44
C LYS A 50 -0.75 16.10 -13.49
N LYS A 51 0.44 15.62 -13.89
CA LYS A 51 1.62 16.41 -14.25
C LYS A 51 1.97 16.19 -15.71
N HIS A 52 2.92 16.96 -16.24
CA HIS A 52 3.36 16.83 -17.62
C HIS A 52 3.95 15.44 -17.90
N SER A 53 4.76 14.90 -16.99
CA SER A 53 5.52 13.65 -17.17
C SER A 53 4.87 12.41 -16.54
N PHE A 54 3.88 12.56 -15.65
CA PHE A 54 3.21 11.45 -15.01
C PHE A 54 1.83 11.80 -14.46
N MET A 55 1.04 10.77 -14.18
CA MET A 55 -0.22 10.86 -13.45
C MET A 55 -0.19 9.96 -12.21
N GLU A 56 -1.02 10.30 -11.23
CA GLU A 56 -1.37 9.44 -10.11
C GLU A 56 -2.86 9.15 -10.16
N ALA A 57 -3.24 7.91 -9.90
CA ALA A 57 -4.63 7.49 -9.89
C ALA A 57 -4.96 6.73 -8.61
N LYS A 58 -6.25 6.64 -8.30
CA LYS A 58 -6.81 5.70 -7.33
C LYS A 58 -7.67 4.68 -8.06
N VAL A 59 -7.69 3.46 -7.54
CA VAL A 59 -8.60 2.42 -8.00
C VAL A 59 -10.01 2.73 -7.52
N LEU A 60 -10.99 2.70 -8.42
CA LEU A 60 -12.40 2.75 -8.08
C LEU A 60 -12.93 1.35 -7.84
N ARG A 61 -12.57 0.41 -8.71
CA ARG A 61 -12.87 -1.02 -8.56
C ARG A 61 -11.88 -1.85 -9.36
N VAL A 62 -11.68 -3.09 -8.95
CA VAL A 62 -11.03 -4.13 -9.74
C VAL A 62 -12.13 -4.82 -10.55
N VAL A 63 -12.04 -4.73 -11.87
CA VAL A 63 -13.01 -5.34 -12.80
C VAL A 63 -12.68 -6.82 -12.95
N GLU A 64 -11.42 -7.12 -13.29
CA GLU A 64 -10.91 -8.47 -13.38
C GLU A 64 -9.59 -8.56 -12.60
N PRO A 65 -9.50 -9.41 -11.56
CA PRO A 65 -8.25 -9.60 -10.84
C PRO A 65 -7.25 -10.39 -11.68
N SER A 66 -5.99 -9.99 -11.63
CA SER A 66 -4.88 -10.71 -12.25
C SER A 66 -4.78 -12.15 -11.70
N LYS A 67 -4.36 -13.08 -12.56
CA LYS A 67 -4.10 -14.48 -12.18
C LYS A 67 -2.98 -14.62 -11.14
N VAL A 68 -2.05 -13.66 -11.09
CA VAL A 68 -0.97 -13.65 -10.09
C VAL A 68 -1.36 -12.95 -8.80
N ARG A 69 -2.54 -12.34 -8.72
CA ARG A 69 -3.01 -11.68 -7.51
C ARG A 69 -3.31 -12.70 -6.41
N CYS A 70 -2.87 -12.43 -5.20
CA CYS A 70 -3.21 -13.21 -4.02
C CYS A 70 -3.92 -12.36 -2.96
N GLU A 71 -4.56 -13.02 -2.02
CA GLU A 71 -5.18 -12.33 -0.89
C GLU A 71 -4.13 -11.77 0.07
N ALA A 72 -4.37 -10.56 0.55
CA ALA A 72 -3.53 -9.97 1.58
C ALA A 72 -3.76 -10.66 2.91
N ARG A 73 -2.69 -11.10 3.56
CA ARG A 73 -2.77 -11.74 4.89
C ARG A 73 -3.30 -10.80 5.98
N CYS A 74 -3.02 -9.50 5.85
CA CYS A 74 -3.36 -8.50 6.85
C CYS A 74 -4.69 -7.83 6.53
N LYS A 75 -5.63 -7.83 7.46
CA LYS A 75 -6.95 -7.17 7.34
C LYS A 75 -6.87 -5.64 7.14
N HIS A 76 -5.75 -5.04 7.53
CA HIS A 76 -5.52 -3.60 7.39
C HIS A 76 -4.85 -3.22 6.06
N PHE A 77 -4.58 -4.20 5.19
CA PHE A 77 -3.99 -3.92 3.89
C PHE A 77 -4.91 -3.04 3.03
N GLY A 78 -4.31 -2.12 2.29
CA GLY A 78 -5.05 -1.16 1.45
C GLY A 78 -5.50 0.10 2.18
N VAL A 79 -5.69 0.05 3.50
CA VAL A 79 -6.03 1.20 4.35
C VAL A 79 -4.80 1.69 5.12
N CYS A 80 -4.08 0.77 5.75
CA CYS A 80 -2.82 1.06 6.43
C CYS A 80 -1.70 1.35 5.43
N GLY A 81 -0.94 2.43 5.65
CA GLY A 81 0.21 2.81 4.81
C GLY A 81 1.45 1.91 4.93
N GLY A 82 1.43 0.89 5.80
CA GLY A 82 2.61 0.12 6.17
C GLY A 82 3.08 -0.93 5.18
N CYS A 83 2.20 -1.45 4.32
CA CYS A 83 2.52 -2.52 3.35
C CYS A 83 2.04 -2.13 1.96
N LYS A 84 2.81 -2.56 0.93
CA LYS A 84 2.50 -2.23 -0.47
C LYS A 84 2.12 -3.46 -1.32
N TRP A 85 2.68 -4.64 -1.02
CA TRP A 85 2.67 -5.78 -1.93
C TRP A 85 2.09 -7.07 -1.34
N GLN A 86 1.27 -7.02 -0.30
CA GLN A 86 0.68 -8.26 0.25
C GLN A 86 -0.26 -8.99 -0.71
N ILE A 87 -0.69 -8.31 -1.77
CA ILE A 87 -1.53 -8.87 -2.85
C ILE A 87 -0.72 -9.46 -4.00
N LEU A 88 0.61 -9.48 -3.90
CA LEU A 88 1.53 -10.04 -4.89
C LEU A 88 2.35 -11.15 -4.22
N PRO A 89 2.39 -12.39 -4.78
CA PRO A 89 3.21 -13.47 -4.25
C PRO A 89 4.68 -13.08 -4.13
N TYR A 90 5.37 -13.61 -3.13
CA TYR A 90 6.75 -13.23 -2.84
C TYR A 90 7.71 -13.50 -4.01
N SER A 91 7.51 -14.60 -4.74
CA SER A 91 8.27 -14.90 -5.94
C SER A 91 8.15 -13.80 -7.02
N GLU A 92 6.95 -13.27 -7.21
CA GLU A 92 6.74 -12.16 -8.14
C GLU A 92 7.35 -10.85 -7.60
N GLN A 93 7.25 -10.61 -6.28
CA GLN A 93 7.92 -9.46 -5.67
C GLN A 93 9.43 -9.48 -5.91
N LEU A 94 10.09 -10.64 -5.85
CA LEU A 94 11.51 -10.79 -6.13
C LEU A 94 11.83 -10.44 -7.59
N LYS A 95 11.06 -10.95 -8.55
CA LYS A 95 11.23 -10.62 -9.97
C LYS A 95 11.18 -9.10 -10.21
N TYR A 96 10.15 -8.42 -9.69
CA TYR A 96 10.02 -6.98 -9.88
C TYR A 96 11.10 -6.18 -9.14
N LYS A 97 11.57 -6.63 -7.99
CA LYS A 97 12.70 -6.01 -7.30
C LYS A 97 14.00 -6.13 -8.11
N GLN A 98 14.26 -7.31 -8.66
CA GLN A 98 15.43 -7.51 -9.50
C GLN A 98 15.34 -6.65 -10.77
N GLN A 99 14.18 -6.66 -11.45
CA GLN A 99 13.95 -5.83 -12.63
C GLN A 99 14.17 -4.35 -12.34
N GLN A 100 13.70 -3.85 -11.20
CA GLN A 100 13.91 -2.46 -10.80
C GLN A 100 15.38 -2.10 -10.64
N ILE A 101 16.20 -2.99 -10.07
CA ILE A 101 17.65 -2.77 -9.96
C ILE A 101 18.29 -2.73 -11.35
N VAL A 102 17.96 -3.69 -12.22
CA VAL A 102 18.45 -3.73 -13.61
C VAL A 102 18.07 -2.42 -14.33
N ASP A 103 16.80 -2.04 -14.29
CA ASP A 103 16.32 -0.82 -14.94
C ASP A 103 17.01 0.45 -14.42
N ASN A 104 17.22 0.55 -13.12
CA ASN A 104 17.89 1.70 -12.51
C ASN A 104 19.37 1.78 -12.97
N LEU A 105 20.08 0.68 -12.96
CA LEU A 105 21.48 0.66 -13.36
C LEU A 105 21.64 0.89 -14.86
N THR A 106 20.83 0.26 -15.70
CA THR A 106 20.96 0.38 -17.16
C THR A 106 20.39 1.68 -17.70
N ARG A 107 19.17 2.07 -17.28
CA ARG A 107 18.47 3.23 -17.88
C ARG A 107 18.85 4.55 -17.23
N ILE A 108 19.03 4.56 -15.91
CA ILE A 108 19.36 5.78 -15.15
C ILE A 108 20.87 5.88 -14.99
N GLY A 109 21.51 4.83 -14.51
CA GLY A 109 22.96 4.76 -14.31
C GLY A 109 23.74 4.67 -15.62
N LYS A 110 23.11 4.21 -16.72
CA LYS A 110 23.74 3.96 -18.03
C LYS A 110 24.98 3.08 -17.92
N ILE A 111 24.89 2.10 -17.01
CA ILE A 111 25.97 1.13 -16.76
C ILE A 111 25.68 -0.12 -17.59
N GLU A 112 26.70 -0.60 -18.30
CA GLU A 112 26.66 -1.91 -18.90
C GLU A 112 26.83 -2.95 -17.78
N LEU A 113 25.84 -3.86 -17.66
CA LEU A 113 25.81 -4.83 -16.59
C LEU A 113 26.41 -6.16 -17.04
N PRO A 114 27.21 -6.81 -16.18
CA PRO A 114 27.58 -8.22 -16.37
C PRO A 114 26.33 -9.09 -16.19
N GLU A 115 26.49 -10.40 -16.37
CA GLU A 115 25.44 -11.36 -16.02
C GLU A 115 25.06 -11.19 -14.53
N ILE A 116 23.78 -10.96 -14.26
CA ILE A 116 23.27 -10.75 -12.92
C ILE A 116 22.67 -12.06 -12.40
N SER A 117 23.19 -12.53 -11.28
CA SER A 117 22.64 -13.68 -10.57
C SER A 117 21.19 -13.42 -10.14
N PRO A 118 20.35 -14.45 -10.05
CA PRO A 118 19.00 -14.32 -9.49
C PRO A 118 19.03 -13.70 -8.09
N ILE A 119 18.05 -12.83 -7.79
CA ILE A 119 17.92 -12.20 -6.50
C ILE A 119 17.78 -13.23 -5.38
N LEU A 120 18.56 -13.08 -4.33
CA LEU A 120 18.47 -13.92 -3.15
C LEU A 120 17.22 -13.52 -2.34
N GLY A 121 16.29 -14.46 -2.18
CA GLY A 121 15.08 -14.29 -1.38
C GLY A 121 15.35 -14.48 0.11
N SER A 122 14.44 -13.95 0.94
CA SER A 122 14.42 -14.23 2.38
C SER A 122 13.65 -15.53 2.62
N GLU A 123 14.14 -16.37 3.50
CA GLU A 123 13.46 -17.57 3.98
C GLU A 123 12.16 -17.19 4.73
N HIS A 124 12.23 -16.13 5.56
CA HIS A 124 11.08 -15.62 6.30
C HIS A 124 10.53 -14.35 5.63
N VAL A 125 9.35 -14.46 5.03
CA VAL A 125 8.66 -13.33 4.37
C VAL A 125 7.79 -12.51 5.32
N TYR A 126 7.53 -13.01 6.52
CA TYR A 126 6.81 -12.37 7.60
C TYR A 126 7.62 -12.38 8.89
N GLU A 127 7.23 -11.53 9.83
CA GLU A 127 7.82 -11.44 11.18
C GLU A 127 9.35 -11.08 11.21
N TYR A 128 9.89 -10.59 10.10
CA TYR A 128 11.31 -10.27 9.93
C TYR A 128 11.71 -8.88 10.45
N ARG A 129 10.75 -7.98 10.71
CA ARG A 129 11.05 -6.62 11.15
C ARG A 129 11.40 -6.55 12.63
N ASN A 130 12.58 -5.99 12.95
CA ASN A 130 13.03 -5.76 14.32
C ASN A 130 12.59 -4.39 14.86
N LYS A 131 12.51 -3.35 14.02
CA LYS A 131 12.08 -2.00 14.39
C LYS A 131 10.74 -1.65 13.73
N LEU A 132 9.82 -1.13 14.54
CA LEU A 132 8.56 -0.54 14.12
C LEU A 132 8.29 0.70 14.96
N GLU A 133 7.76 1.73 14.32
CA GLU A 133 7.29 2.94 14.97
C GLU A 133 5.77 2.96 14.91
N PHE A 134 5.14 2.93 16.08
CA PHE A 134 3.69 3.10 16.22
C PHE A 134 3.40 4.54 16.65
N THR A 135 2.31 5.07 16.13
CA THR A 135 1.78 6.34 16.57
C THR A 135 0.65 6.11 17.54
N CYS A 136 0.72 6.75 18.70
CA CYS A 136 -0.41 6.88 19.61
C CYS A 136 -1.20 8.13 19.23
N ALA A 137 -2.52 8.02 19.19
CA ALA A 137 -3.42 9.14 18.94
C ALA A 137 -4.53 9.13 20.01
N ASP A 138 -5.01 10.32 20.37
CA ASP A 138 -6.14 10.51 21.26
C ASP A 138 -7.45 9.99 20.67
N ARG A 139 -7.52 9.91 19.35
CA ARG A 139 -8.68 9.38 18.61
C ARG A 139 -8.27 8.40 17.52
N LYS A 140 -9.01 7.29 17.43
CA LYS A 140 -8.92 6.36 16.31
C LYS A 140 -9.54 6.98 15.06
N TRP A 141 -8.94 6.68 13.92
CA TRP A 141 -9.56 6.93 12.64
C TRP A 141 -10.22 5.65 12.12
N PHE A 142 -11.38 5.80 11.49
CA PHE A 142 -12.16 4.74 10.87
C PHE A 142 -12.41 5.04 9.38
N PRO A 143 -12.39 4.00 8.51
CA PRO A 143 -12.94 4.12 7.17
C PRO A 143 -14.41 4.54 7.21
N TRP A 144 -14.86 5.26 6.18
CA TRP A 144 -16.24 5.73 6.11
C TRP A 144 -17.25 4.58 6.17
N GLU A 145 -16.94 3.48 5.52
CA GLU A 145 -17.77 2.28 5.46
C GLU A 145 -18.01 1.68 6.86
N VAL A 146 -17.02 1.78 7.76
CA VAL A 146 -17.15 1.33 9.15
C VAL A 146 -18.05 2.26 9.95
N ILE A 147 -17.94 3.57 9.73
CA ILE A 147 -18.79 4.58 10.39
C ILE A 147 -20.25 4.42 9.93
N GLU A 148 -20.47 4.25 8.64
CA GLU A 148 -21.79 4.05 8.04
C GLU A 148 -22.44 2.76 8.55
N ALA A 149 -21.71 1.66 8.55
CA ALA A 149 -22.19 0.37 9.07
C ALA A 149 -22.52 0.39 10.57
N ALA A 150 -21.86 1.25 11.35
CA ALA A 150 -22.14 1.46 12.76
C ALA A 150 -23.34 2.39 13.03
N GLY A 151 -23.86 3.07 11.99
CA GLY A 151 -24.96 4.04 12.15
C GLY A 151 -24.52 5.45 12.52
N GLY A 152 -23.22 5.75 12.45
CA GLY A 152 -22.67 7.09 12.68
C GLY A 152 -21.39 7.11 13.50
N LEU A 153 -20.74 8.26 13.53
CA LEU A 153 -19.46 8.43 14.23
C LEU A 153 -19.61 8.25 15.76
N ASP A 154 -20.76 8.60 16.31
CA ASP A 154 -21.04 8.49 17.75
C ASP A 154 -21.25 7.03 18.20
N GLN A 155 -21.43 6.12 17.26
CA GLN A 155 -21.62 4.69 17.53
C GLN A 155 -20.31 3.89 17.47
N VAL A 156 -19.20 4.50 17.08
CA VAL A 156 -17.87 3.86 17.06
C VAL A 156 -17.05 4.31 18.25
N ASP A 157 -16.31 3.36 18.86
CA ASP A 157 -15.35 3.67 19.93
C ASP A 157 -14.16 4.43 19.34
N SER A 158 -14.26 5.76 19.30
CA SER A 158 -13.23 6.66 18.81
C SER A 158 -12.15 7.01 19.83
N SER A 159 -12.11 6.33 20.99
CA SER A 159 -11.06 6.50 22.01
C SER A 159 -9.66 6.32 21.42
N TYR A 160 -8.62 6.50 22.24
CA TYR A 160 -7.22 6.45 21.77
C TYR A 160 -6.93 5.28 20.83
N GLY A 161 -6.10 5.54 19.81
CA GLY A 161 -5.63 4.56 18.82
C GLY A 161 -4.13 4.33 18.90
N LEU A 162 -3.71 3.10 18.63
CA LEU A 162 -2.31 2.73 18.48
C LEU A 162 -2.11 2.08 17.11
N GLY A 163 -1.37 2.71 16.24
CA GLY A 163 -1.18 2.14 14.91
C GLY A 163 -0.34 2.97 13.95
N PHE A 164 -0.78 3.07 12.73
CA PHE A 164 -0.08 3.78 11.68
C PHE A 164 -0.94 4.85 11.03
N HIS A 165 -0.28 5.88 10.54
CA HIS A 165 -0.94 6.90 9.74
C HIS A 165 -1.52 6.32 8.46
N ILE A 166 -2.66 6.84 8.06
CA ILE A 166 -3.25 6.62 6.75
C ILE A 166 -2.35 7.32 5.71
N PRO A 167 -2.14 6.73 4.53
CA PRO A 167 -1.37 7.35 3.49
C PRO A 167 -1.83 8.78 3.20
N ASN A 168 -0.88 9.73 3.19
CA ASN A 168 -1.10 11.16 2.99
C ASN A 168 -1.94 11.87 4.08
N CYS A 169 -2.15 11.27 5.24
CA CYS A 169 -2.89 11.86 6.37
C CYS A 169 -2.10 11.67 7.66
N PHE A 170 -1.38 12.71 8.11
CA PHE A 170 -0.55 12.65 9.32
C PHE A 170 -1.34 12.79 10.62
N ASP A 171 -2.57 13.26 10.54
CA ASP A 171 -3.50 13.45 11.66
C ASP A 171 -4.42 12.24 11.90
N LYS A 172 -4.34 11.21 11.04
CA LYS A 172 -5.26 10.07 11.05
C LYS A 172 -4.53 8.78 11.33
N VAL A 173 -4.76 8.22 12.52
CA VAL A 173 -4.14 6.97 12.96
C VAL A 173 -5.16 5.84 12.91
N LEU A 174 -4.88 4.84 12.06
CA LEU A 174 -5.63 3.60 12.02
C LEU A 174 -5.22 2.73 13.21
N ASP A 175 -6.16 2.36 14.06
CA ASP A 175 -5.91 1.45 15.17
C ASP A 175 -5.65 0.03 14.66
N ILE A 176 -4.46 -0.51 14.93
CA ILE A 176 -4.02 -1.80 14.41
C ILE A 176 -4.17 -2.89 15.46
N LYS A 177 -4.98 -3.89 15.19
CA LYS A 177 -5.19 -5.04 16.06
C LYS A 177 -4.22 -6.19 15.77
N GLU A 178 -3.76 -6.31 14.53
CA GLU A 178 -2.85 -7.37 14.08
C GLU A 178 -1.79 -6.82 13.12
N ARG A 179 -0.64 -7.48 13.08
CA ARG A 179 0.42 -7.20 12.10
C ARG A 179 1.28 -8.45 11.87
N HIS A 180 1.64 -8.65 10.60
CA HIS A 180 2.37 -9.86 10.17
C HIS A 180 3.86 -9.60 9.88
N LEU A 181 4.36 -8.38 10.03
CA LEU A 181 5.78 -8.06 9.81
C LEU A 181 6.63 -8.13 11.08
N LYS A 182 6.03 -8.24 12.24
CA LYS A 182 6.69 -8.39 13.55
C LYS A 182 5.94 -9.44 14.37
N ASN A 183 6.65 -10.03 15.35
CA ASN A 183 6.08 -11.00 16.29
C ASN A 183 4.72 -10.52 16.86
N LYS A 184 3.72 -11.39 16.84
CA LYS A 184 2.33 -11.10 17.26
C LYS A 184 2.22 -10.53 18.68
N ASN A 185 3.10 -10.97 19.60
CA ASN A 185 3.10 -10.53 20.98
C ASN A 185 3.56 -9.07 21.15
N ALA A 186 4.25 -8.48 20.16
CA ALA A 186 4.74 -7.12 20.25
C ALA A 186 3.58 -6.10 20.30
N ILE A 187 2.52 -6.28 19.51
CA ILE A 187 1.37 -5.36 19.50
C ILE A 187 0.66 -5.37 20.85
N ALA A 188 0.44 -6.55 21.43
CA ALA A 188 -0.19 -6.67 22.76
C ALA A 188 0.63 -5.96 23.84
N ARG A 189 1.97 -6.11 23.81
CA ARG A 189 2.87 -5.42 24.75
C ARG A 189 2.84 -3.90 24.57
N TYR A 190 2.90 -3.41 23.32
CA TYR A 190 2.82 -1.96 23.07
C TYR A 190 1.47 -1.36 23.49
N ARG A 191 0.36 -2.09 23.29
CA ARG A 191 -0.96 -1.66 23.75
C ARG A 191 -1.05 -1.59 25.26
N ALA A 192 -0.48 -2.54 25.98
CA ALA A 192 -0.44 -2.53 27.43
C ALA A 192 0.37 -1.33 27.95
N LEU A 193 1.53 -1.05 27.36
CA LEU A 193 2.36 0.11 27.70
C LEU A 193 1.67 1.43 27.38
N ALA A 194 1.01 1.55 26.22
CA ALA A 194 0.29 2.77 25.85
C ALA A 194 -0.89 3.07 26.78
N ARG A 195 -1.59 2.04 27.27
CA ARG A 195 -2.66 2.22 28.27
C ARG A 195 -2.14 2.75 29.60
N GLY A 196 -1.00 2.25 30.07
CA GLY A 196 -0.37 2.73 31.28
C GLY A 196 0.25 4.12 31.19
N ALA A 197 0.53 4.60 29.96
CA ALA A 197 1.09 5.94 29.74
C ALA A 197 0.03 7.05 29.58
N ILE A 198 -1.26 6.68 29.43
CA ILE A 198 -2.38 7.59 29.21
C ILE A 198 -3.30 7.66 30.46
N SER A 199 -3.12 6.75 31.41
CA SER A 199 -3.76 6.76 32.72
C SER A 199 -2.92 7.57 33.72
#